data_3b7db7b10e27ee208e7793e0b0fec5af
#
_entry.id   3b7db7b10e27ee208e7793e0b0fec5af
#
_cell.length_a   1.000
_cell.length_b   1.000
_cell.length_c   1.000
_cell.angle_alpha   90.00
_cell.angle_beta   90.00
_cell.angle_gamma   90.00
#
_symmetry.space_group_name_H-M   'P 1'
#
loop_
_entity.id
_entity.type
_entity.pdbx_description
1 polymer ?
#
loop_
_entity_poly.entity_id
_entity_poly.type
_entity_poly.pdbx_seq_one_letter_code
_entity_poly.pdbx_strand_id
1 'polypeptide(L)' 'RGTDGARVIRVIETRALRGGGTEEDKCRIVIQYWDFEGNLLAENDSCKEKE' A
#
# COMPACT_ATOMS: atom_id res chain seq x y z
N ARG A 1 13.12 -3.19 -21.56
CA ARG A 1 11.79 -3.53 -21.72
C ARG A 1 10.85 -2.47 -21.22
N GLY A 2 9.92 -2.13 -21.98
CA GLY A 2 9.06 -1.03 -21.63
C GLY A 2 7.69 -1.47 -21.18
N THR A 3 6.80 -0.53 -21.16
CA THR A 3 5.43 -0.75 -20.82
C THR A 3 4.68 -1.22 -22.05
N ASP A 4 3.97 -2.33 -21.91
CA ASP A 4 3.19 -2.84 -23.04
C ASP A 4 1.85 -2.15 -23.14
N GLY A 5 1.41 -1.49 -22.09
CA GLY A 5 0.16 -0.76 -22.15
C GLY A 5 -0.03 0.04 -20.89
N ALA A 6 -0.94 0.99 -20.94
CA ALA A 6 -1.24 1.83 -19.78
C ALA A 6 -2.66 2.30 -19.90
N ARG A 7 -3.32 2.43 -18.75
CA ARG A 7 -4.68 2.95 -18.72
C ARG A 7 -4.98 3.43 -17.32
N VAL A 8 -5.97 4.27 -17.20
CA VAL A 8 -6.45 4.78 -15.93
C VAL A 8 -7.53 3.83 -15.43
N ILE A 9 -7.40 3.43 -14.19
CA ILE A 9 -8.41 2.60 -13.54
C ILE A 9 -8.80 3.24 -12.23
N ARG A 10 -9.92 2.80 -11.70
CA ARG A 10 -10.42 3.30 -10.43
C ARG A 10 -10.14 2.27 -9.35
N VAL A 11 -9.64 2.75 -8.22
CA VAL A 11 -9.30 1.87 -7.10
C VAL A 11 -9.77 2.54 -5.81
N ILE A 12 -9.87 1.74 -4.78
CA ILE A 12 -10.17 2.23 -3.44
C ILE A 12 -8.85 2.27 -2.69
N GLU A 13 -8.49 3.45 -2.20
CA GLU A 13 -7.28 3.62 -1.43
C GLU A 13 -7.66 3.63 0.05
N THR A 14 -6.99 2.79 0.82
CA THR A 14 -7.16 2.79 2.27
C THR A 14 -5.84 3.11 2.92
N ARG A 15 -5.92 3.83 4.03
CA ARG A 15 -4.76 4.17 4.83
C ARG A 15 -5.01 3.66 6.23
N ALA A 16 -4.02 3.01 6.79
CA ALA A 16 -4.16 2.46 8.12
C ALA A 16 -2.85 2.64 8.87
N LEU A 17 -2.97 2.91 10.14
CA LEU A 17 -1.81 3.01 11.00
C LEU A 17 -1.47 1.62 11.49
N ARG A 18 -0.22 1.26 11.32
CA ARG A 18 0.28 -0.04 11.76
C ARG A 18 1.43 0.18 12.72
N GLY A 19 1.67 -0.83 13.53
CA GLY A 19 2.78 -0.78 14.45
C GLY A 19 2.34 -0.48 15.87
N GLY A 20 3.18 -0.84 16.85
CA GLY A 20 2.86 -0.67 18.25
C GLY A 20 3.31 0.64 18.86
N GLY A 21 4.03 1.44 18.12
CA GLY A 21 4.49 2.72 18.64
C GLY A 21 5.74 2.64 19.48
N THR A 22 6.45 1.52 19.42
CA THR A 22 7.70 1.37 20.16
C THR A 22 8.87 1.57 19.21
N GLU A 23 10.05 1.59 19.76
CA GLU A 23 11.24 1.75 18.95
C GLU A 23 11.44 0.57 18.01
N GLU A 24 11.00 -0.59 18.43
CA GLU A 24 11.14 -1.79 17.61
C GLU A 24 9.99 -1.94 16.63
N ASP A 25 8.87 -1.29 16.89
CA ASP A 25 7.68 -1.44 16.08
C ASP A 25 7.03 -0.08 15.94
N LYS A 26 7.66 0.76 15.15
CA LYS A 26 7.23 2.13 15.01
C LYS A 26 5.92 2.21 14.25
N CYS A 27 5.13 3.19 14.59
CA CYS A 27 3.90 3.46 13.86
C CYS A 27 4.24 3.94 12.46
N ARG A 28 3.48 3.48 11.50
CA ARG A 28 3.65 3.88 10.13
C ARG A 28 2.32 3.77 9.41
N ILE A 29 2.22 4.48 8.33
CA ILE A 29 1.01 4.45 7.55
C ILE A 29 1.20 3.48 6.40
N VAL A 30 0.30 2.52 6.31
CA VAL A 30 0.29 1.54 5.22
C VAL A 30 -0.85 1.92 4.29
N ILE A 31 -0.54 2.08 3.03
CA ILE A 31 -1.52 2.45 2.02
C ILE A 31 -1.78 1.22 1.18
N GLN A 32 -3.06 0.89 1.02
CA GLN A 32 -3.46 -0.27 0.25
C GLN A 32 -4.45 0.15 -0.82
N TYR A 33 -4.38 -0.52 -1.93
CA TYR A 33 -5.26 -0.25 -3.07
C TYR A 33 -6.05 -1.50 -3.36
N TRP A 34 -7.35 -1.32 -3.49
CA TRP A 34 -8.29 -2.42 -3.65
C TRP A 34 -9.14 -2.16 -4.88
N ASP A 35 -9.61 -3.24 -5.49
CA ASP A 35 -10.62 -3.07 -6.52
C ASP A 35 -11.99 -2.99 -5.84
N PHE A 36 -13.02 -2.83 -6.65
CA PHE A 36 -14.36 -2.62 -6.10
C PHE A 36 -14.99 -3.92 -5.64
N GLU A 37 -14.32 -5.03 -5.86
CA GLU A 37 -14.79 -6.33 -5.42
C GLU A 37 -14.09 -6.81 -4.16
N GLY A 38 -13.18 -6.00 -3.63
CA GLY A 38 -12.55 -6.33 -2.38
C GLY A 38 -11.23 -7.05 -2.51
N ASN A 39 -10.67 -7.09 -3.69
CA ASN A 39 -9.37 -7.73 -3.89
C ASN A 39 -8.25 -6.73 -3.71
N LEU A 40 -7.24 -7.13 -2.96
CA LEU A 40 -6.07 -6.27 -2.75
C LEU A 40 -5.22 -6.26 -4.01
N LEU A 41 -4.95 -5.08 -4.52
CA LEU A 41 -4.18 -4.92 -5.75
C LEU A 41 -2.75 -4.54 -5.46
N ALA A 42 -2.51 -3.69 -4.48
CA ALA A 42 -1.18 -3.23 -4.17
C ALA A 42 -1.14 -2.74 -2.74
N GLU A 43 0.06 -2.72 -2.18
CA GLU A 43 0.26 -2.26 -0.82
C GLU A 43 1.57 -1.52 -0.75
N ASN A 44 1.56 -0.40 -0.04
CA ASN A 44 2.75 0.39 0.17
C ASN A 44 2.95 0.57 1.67
N ASP A 45 3.98 -0.08 2.19
CA ASP A 45 4.33 -0.02 3.61
C ASP A 45 5.68 0.68 3.70
N SER A 46 5.70 1.85 4.33
CA SER A 46 6.91 2.65 4.37
C SER A 46 8.07 1.93 5.04
N CYS A 47 7.79 1.00 5.94
CA CYS A 47 8.85 0.25 6.59
C CYS A 47 9.59 -0.67 5.63
N LYS A 48 8.91 -1.14 4.61
CA LYS A 48 9.55 -2.05 3.67
C LYS A 48 10.59 -1.36 2.83
N GLU A 49 10.48 -0.07 2.71
CA GLU A 49 11.42 0.66 1.86
C GLU A 49 12.77 0.84 2.51
N LYS A 50 12.86 0.55 3.78
CA LYS A 50 14.11 0.67 4.50
C LYS A 50 15.06 -0.45 4.22
N GLU A 51 14.59 -1.48 3.65
CA GLU A 51 15.43 -2.61 3.33
C GLU A 51 16.12 -2.43 2.01
#